data_fb120f2d7db8a6cda8da5b8a61df2b4a
#
_entry.id   fb120f2d7db8a6cda8da5b8a61df2b4a
#
_cell.length_a   1.000
_cell.length_b   1.000
_cell.length_c   1.000
_cell.angle_alpha   90.00
_cell.angle_beta   90.00
_cell.angle_gamma   90.00
#
_symmetry.space_group_name_H-M   'P 1'
#
loop_
_entity.id
_entity.type
_entity.pdbx_description
1 polymer ?
#
loop_
_entity_poly.entity_id
_entity_poly.type
_entity_poly.pdbx_seq_one_letter_code
_entity_poly.pdbx_strand_id
1 'polypeptide(L)'
;RDDVESRGLGDVYKRQCLDAGINEIYIVRGYLAEQFDQLLYKYPMIRFLENPVYNEANNISSAMVARYMLSNAYVFEADLLISNPKIITKYHYTSDFLAIKKDRTDDWCFIVKDGVIVEEKVGGLDCWQMVGISYWNEEDGHKLSDDIKMTYEQPGGKERYWEQVPLVFCKKHYKVEVRECQENDIIEIDTFRELKAIDKTYDV
;
A
#
# COMPACT_ATOMS: atom_id res chain seq x y z
N ARG A 1 22.32 1.56 12.45
CA ARG A 1 22.26 0.65 11.27
C ARG A 1 20.93 0.75 10.55
N ASP A 2 19.83 0.90 11.29
CA ASP A 2 18.46 1.03 10.73
C ASP A 2 18.21 2.41 10.06
N ASP A 3 19.09 3.36 10.33
CA ASP A 3 19.05 4.75 9.86
C ASP A 3 19.27 4.92 8.34
N VAL A 4 19.82 3.89 7.70
CA VAL A 4 20.18 3.90 6.28
C VAL A 4 19.09 3.27 5.43
N GLU A 5 18.33 2.30 5.97
CA GLU A 5 17.29 1.55 5.24
C GLU A 5 16.12 2.45 4.80
N SER A 6 15.72 3.42 5.62
CA SER A 6 14.62 4.33 5.27
C SER A 6 14.99 5.43 4.26
N ARG A 7 16.29 5.67 4.02
CA ARG A 7 16.75 6.80 3.20
C ARG A 7 16.62 6.57 1.69
N GLY A 8 16.83 5.34 1.22
CA GLY A 8 16.89 5.05 -0.22
C GLY A 8 15.52 4.82 -0.85
N LEU A 9 14.73 3.92 -0.28
CA LEU A 9 13.46 3.47 -0.84
C LEU A 9 12.37 4.55 -0.77
N GLY A 10 12.24 5.19 0.38
CA GLY A 10 11.26 6.25 0.55
C GLY A 10 11.42 7.44 -0.39
N ASP A 11 12.64 7.70 -0.88
CA ASP A 11 12.92 8.82 -1.78
C ASP A 11 12.45 8.61 -3.21
N VAL A 12 12.47 7.38 -3.71
CA VAL A 12 12.20 7.08 -5.12
C VAL A 12 10.71 7.24 -5.42
N TYR A 13 9.84 6.54 -4.69
CA TYR A 13 8.40 6.63 -4.99
C TYR A 13 7.76 7.96 -4.59
N LYS A 14 8.30 8.68 -3.59
CA LYS A 14 7.84 10.04 -3.27
C LYS A 14 8.07 11.00 -4.44
N ARG A 15 9.23 10.93 -5.07
CA ARG A 15 9.51 11.71 -6.29
C ARG A 15 8.57 11.29 -7.42
N GLN A 16 8.32 10.00 -7.59
CA GLN A 16 7.42 9.48 -8.62
C GLN A 16 5.98 9.96 -8.42
N CYS A 17 5.48 9.99 -7.19
CA CYS A 17 4.18 10.56 -6.87
C CYS A 17 4.11 12.06 -7.24
N LEU A 18 5.13 12.84 -6.90
CA LEU A 18 5.20 14.26 -7.25
C LEU A 18 5.28 14.47 -8.76
N ASP A 19 6.08 13.67 -9.46
CA ASP A 19 6.21 13.73 -10.93
C ASP A 19 4.89 13.35 -11.62
N ALA A 20 4.09 12.47 -11.02
CA ALA A 20 2.73 12.16 -11.45
C ALA A 20 1.71 13.26 -11.10
N GLY A 21 2.11 14.32 -10.40
CA GLY A 21 1.26 15.43 -10.00
C GLY A 21 0.43 15.15 -8.74
N ILE A 22 0.85 14.18 -7.91
CA ILE A 22 0.28 13.90 -6.59
C ILE A 22 1.06 14.73 -5.57
N ASN A 23 0.43 15.73 -4.98
CA ASN A 23 1.11 16.75 -4.18
C ASN A 23 0.93 16.59 -2.66
N GLU A 24 0.03 15.71 -2.23
CA GLU A 24 -0.21 15.41 -0.81
C GLU A 24 0.29 14.01 -0.51
N ILE A 25 1.22 13.90 0.44
CA ILE A 25 1.79 12.63 0.86
C ILE A 25 1.66 12.52 2.37
N TYR A 26 0.97 11.48 2.81
CA TYR A 26 0.81 11.11 4.21
C TYR A 26 1.62 9.84 4.48
N ILE A 27 2.36 9.82 5.56
CA ILE A 27 3.12 8.65 6.00
C ILE A 27 2.61 8.27 7.39
N VAL A 28 2.05 7.08 7.51
CA VAL A 28 1.72 6.51 8.80
C VAL A 28 2.97 5.88 9.37
N ARG A 29 3.32 6.26 10.60
CA ARG A 29 4.54 5.80 11.24
C ARG A 29 4.28 5.34 12.67
N GLY A 30 5.11 4.45 13.18
CA GLY A 30 5.02 3.90 14.52
C GLY A 30 6.40 3.53 15.03
N TYR A 31 6.92 2.37 14.66
CA TYR A 31 8.26 1.94 15.05
C TYR A 31 9.32 2.89 14.49
N LEU A 32 10.25 3.35 15.35
CA LEU A 32 11.32 4.29 15.00
C LEU A 32 10.83 5.55 14.26
N ALA A 33 9.65 6.06 14.66
CA ALA A 33 8.97 7.18 14.00
C ALA A 33 9.85 8.40 13.77
N GLU A 34 10.71 8.73 14.74
CA GLU A 34 11.63 9.88 14.71
C GLU A 34 12.68 9.80 13.58
N GLN A 35 13.00 8.60 13.10
CA GLN A 35 13.94 8.45 11.98
C GLN A 35 13.36 8.96 10.66
N PHE A 36 12.05 9.05 10.55
CA PHE A 36 11.38 9.62 9.39
C PHE A 36 11.40 11.14 9.34
N ASP A 37 11.71 11.83 10.46
CA ASP A 37 11.72 13.30 10.52
C ASP A 37 12.68 13.93 9.51
N GLN A 38 13.78 13.26 9.19
CA GLN A 38 14.74 13.69 8.18
C GLN A 38 14.12 13.85 6.78
N LEU A 39 13.02 13.14 6.48
CA LEU A 39 12.32 13.27 5.20
C LEU A 39 11.75 14.67 5.00
N LEU A 40 11.37 15.38 6.06
CA LEU A 40 10.84 16.74 5.98
C LEU A 40 11.84 17.75 5.43
N TYR A 41 13.14 17.53 5.62
CA TYR A 41 14.17 18.38 5.03
C TYR A 41 14.18 18.34 3.50
N LYS A 42 13.86 17.18 2.94
CA LYS A 42 13.84 16.96 1.48
C LYS A 42 12.45 17.12 0.87
N TYR A 43 11.43 16.75 1.64
CA TYR A 43 10.02 16.71 1.23
C TYR A 43 9.13 17.41 2.27
N PRO A 44 9.16 18.75 2.34
CA PRO A 44 8.43 19.50 3.37
C PRO A 44 6.91 19.41 3.26
N MET A 45 6.38 18.86 2.14
CA MET A 45 4.95 18.61 1.95
C MET A 45 4.45 17.34 2.64
N ILE A 46 5.35 16.45 3.09
CA ILE A 46 4.97 15.21 3.79
C ILE A 46 4.28 15.56 5.10
N ARG A 47 3.24 14.83 5.41
CA ARG A 47 2.55 14.88 6.69
C ARG A 47 2.62 13.52 7.36
N PHE A 48 3.09 13.50 8.60
CA PHE A 48 3.13 12.28 9.40
C PHE A 48 1.83 12.07 10.15
N LEU A 49 1.38 10.81 10.16
CA LEU A 49 0.27 10.33 10.97
C LEU A 49 0.83 9.30 11.95
N GLU A 50 0.64 9.53 13.24
CA GLU A 50 1.17 8.63 14.26
C GLU A 50 0.23 7.46 14.50
N ASN A 51 0.74 6.23 14.41
CA ASN A 51 0.03 5.03 14.81
C ASN A 51 0.49 4.59 16.21
N PRO A 52 -0.23 4.93 17.29
CA PRO A 52 0.21 4.63 18.65
C PRO A 52 0.08 3.15 19.02
N VAL A 53 -0.61 2.36 18.20
CA VAL A 53 -0.88 0.92 18.46
C VAL A 53 -0.22 0.01 17.42
N TYR A 54 0.83 0.48 16.74
CA TYR A 54 1.52 -0.25 15.69
C TYR A 54 2.03 -1.64 16.12
N ASN A 55 2.31 -1.83 17.41
CA ASN A 55 2.78 -3.08 18.00
C ASN A 55 1.68 -3.92 18.68
N GLU A 56 0.43 -3.44 18.66
CA GLU A 56 -0.72 -4.09 19.30
C GLU A 56 -1.77 -4.58 18.28
N ALA A 57 -1.65 -4.15 17.04
CA ALA A 57 -2.60 -4.44 15.99
C ALA A 57 -1.89 -4.62 14.64
N ASN A 58 -2.55 -5.29 13.71
CA ASN A 58 -2.05 -5.44 12.34
C ASN A 58 -2.16 -4.12 11.54
N ASN A 59 -1.82 -4.14 10.25
CA ASN A 59 -1.78 -2.97 9.37
C ASN A 59 -3.12 -2.22 9.25
N ILE A 60 -4.25 -2.83 9.60
CA ILE A 60 -5.55 -2.16 9.73
C ILE A 60 -5.48 -0.98 10.71
N SER A 61 -4.60 -1.01 11.70
CA SER A 61 -4.40 0.11 12.63
C SER A 61 -3.81 1.34 11.93
N SER A 62 -2.93 1.14 10.97
CA SER A 62 -2.39 2.20 10.13
C SER A 62 -3.46 2.78 9.20
N ALA A 63 -4.27 1.92 8.60
CA ALA A 63 -5.41 2.36 7.80
C ALA A 63 -6.45 3.12 8.65
N MET A 64 -6.68 2.71 9.91
CA MET A 64 -7.57 3.39 10.84
C MET A 64 -7.11 4.82 11.14
N VAL A 65 -5.80 5.04 11.29
CA VAL A 65 -5.21 6.38 11.48
C VAL A 65 -5.37 7.23 10.23
N ALA A 66 -5.15 6.65 9.05
CA ALA A 66 -5.18 7.35 7.76
C ALA A 66 -6.58 7.42 7.12
N ARG A 67 -7.61 6.82 7.71
CA ARG A 67 -8.90 6.57 7.06
C ARG A 67 -9.57 7.78 6.41
N TYR A 68 -9.35 8.99 6.94
CA TYR A 68 -9.92 10.22 6.37
C TYR A 68 -9.15 10.76 5.15
N MET A 69 -8.01 10.16 4.81
CA MET A 69 -7.14 10.56 3.70
C MET A 69 -7.27 9.63 2.49
N LEU A 70 -8.23 8.68 2.51
CA LEU A 70 -8.34 7.63 1.50
C LEU A 70 -9.16 8.05 0.26
N SER A 71 -9.77 9.22 0.27
CA SER A 71 -10.57 9.72 -0.86
C SER A 71 -9.69 10.28 -1.97
N ASN A 72 -9.85 9.80 -3.20
CA ASN A 72 -8.98 10.10 -4.35
C ASN A 72 -7.50 9.86 -4.03
N ALA A 73 -7.18 8.73 -3.41
CA ALA A 73 -5.86 8.47 -2.86
C ALA A 73 -5.31 7.11 -3.27
N TYR A 74 -4.00 7.07 -3.44
CA TYR A 74 -3.24 5.83 -3.45
C TYR A 74 -2.93 5.39 -2.02
N VAL A 75 -2.90 4.09 -1.81
CA VAL A 75 -2.31 3.44 -0.63
C VAL A 75 -1.14 2.59 -1.10
N PHE A 76 0.01 2.79 -0.47
CA PHE A 76 1.23 2.04 -0.74
C PHE A 76 1.66 1.30 0.52
N GLU A 77 2.09 0.07 0.37
CA GLU A 77 2.92 -0.59 1.37
C GLU A 77 4.32 0.04 1.37
N ALA A 78 4.99 0.03 2.52
CA ALA A 78 6.18 0.87 2.73
C ALA A 78 7.49 0.23 2.23
N ASP A 79 7.47 -1.05 1.92
CA ASP A 79 8.58 -1.92 1.52
C ASP A 79 8.73 -2.09 0.00
N LEU A 80 8.06 -1.24 -0.78
CA LEU A 80 8.04 -1.32 -2.23
C LEU A 80 9.07 -0.40 -2.88
N LEU A 81 9.73 -0.88 -3.90
CA LEU A 81 10.52 -0.11 -4.85
C LEU A 81 9.81 -0.09 -6.20
N ILE A 82 9.35 1.09 -6.63
CA ILE A 82 8.70 1.27 -7.93
C ILE A 82 9.77 1.52 -8.99
N SER A 83 9.97 0.56 -9.88
CA SER A 83 10.94 0.65 -10.98
C SER A 83 10.36 1.35 -12.21
N ASN A 84 9.05 1.22 -12.43
CA ASN A 84 8.34 1.87 -13.53
C ASN A 84 7.38 2.96 -13.03
N PRO A 85 7.76 4.24 -13.07
CA PRO A 85 6.91 5.34 -12.57
C PRO A 85 5.59 5.50 -13.34
N LYS A 86 5.47 4.94 -14.54
CA LYS A 86 4.26 5.05 -15.37
C LYS A 86 3.06 4.29 -14.82
N ILE A 87 3.28 3.38 -13.86
CA ILE A 87 2.18 2.70 -13.17
C ILE A 87 1.44 3.62 -12.20
N ILE A 88 2.05 4.74 -11.80
CA ILE A 88 1.42 5.76 -10.96
C ILE A 88 0.88 6.87 -11.85
N THR A 89 -0.42 7.02 -11.88
CA THR A 89 -1.12 8.03 -12.68
C THR A 89 -2.05 8.86 -11.79
N LYS A 90 -2.23 10.13 -12.12
CA LYS A 90 -3.03 11.06 -11.31
C LYS A 90 -4.53 10.77 -11.39
N TYR A 91 -5.01 10.29 -12.52
CA TYR A 91 -6.43 10.19 -12.81
C TYR A 91 -6.85 8.74 -12.92
N HIS A 92 -7.85 8.36 -12.12
CA HIS A 92 -8.52 7.07 -12.13
C HIS A 92 -10.03 7.26 -12.09
N TYR A 93 -10.75 6.35 -12.72
CA TYR A 93 -12.21 6.34 -12.72
C TYR A 93 -12.80 5.36 -11.68
N THR A 94 -12.05 4.31 -11.36
CA THR A 94 -12.49 3.23 -10.48
C THR A 94 -11.46 3.02 -9.38
N SER A 95 -11.89 2.46 -8.26
CA SER A 95 -10.97 1.93 -7.25
C SER A 95 -10.33 0.65 -7.78
N ASP A 96 -9.02 0.53 -7.61
CA ASP A 96 -8.25 -0.58 -8.16
C ASP A 96 -7.13 -1.04 -7.23
N PHE A 97 -6.68 -2.28 -7.44
CA PHE A 97 -5.41 -2.79 -6.95
C PHE A 97 -4.49 -3.08 -8.13
N LEU A 98 -3.24 -2.67 -8.02
CA LEU A 98 -2.17 -3.16 -8.89
C LEU A 98 -1.92 -4.64 -8.61
N ALA A 99 -1.82 -5.42 -9.67
CA ALA A 99 -1.52 -6.83 -9.55
C ALA A 99 -0.78 -7.38 -10.78
N ILE A 100 -0.05 -8.45 -10.58
CA ILE A 100 0.71 -9.15 -11.62
C ILE A 100 -0.02 -10.44 -11.98
N LYS A 101 -0.28 -10.66 -13.27
CA LYS A 101 -0.86 -11.93 -13.73
C LYS A 101 0.14 -13.06 -13.54
N LYS A 102 -0.28 -14.15 -12.87
CA LYS A 102 0.54 -15.33 -12.58
C LYS A 102 -0.20 -16.60 -12.95
N ASP A 103 0.53 -17.55 -13.52
CA ASP A 103 0.05 -18.93 -13.69
C ASP A 103 -0.10 -19.61 -12.31
N ARG A 104 0.81 -19.30 -11.39
CA ARG A 104 0.82 -19.76 -10.00
C ARG A 104 1.54 -18.77 -9.10
N THR A 105 1.02 -18.58 -7.91
CA THR A 105 1.71 -17.91 -6.81
C THR A 105 1.40 -18.62 -5.49
N ASP A 106 2.30 -18.53 -4.52
CA ASP A 106 2.09 -18.99 -3.14
C ASP A 106 1.79 -17.79 -2.20
N ASP A 107 1.75 -16.56 -2.76
CA ASP A 107 1.51 -15.30 -2.08
C ASP A 107 0.05 -14.85 -2.16
N TRP A 108 -0.27 -13.68 -1.56
CA TRP A 108 -1.58 -13.05 -1.65
C TRP A 108 -1.96 -12.78 -3.11
N CYS A 109 -3.15 -13.18 -3.49
CA CYS A 109 -3.62 -13.03 -4.85
C CYS A 109 -5.12 -12.82 -4.95
N PHE A 110 -5.54 -12.32 -6.10
CA PHE A 110 -6.93 -12.08 -6.46
C PHE A 110 -7.42 -13.04 -7.53
N ILE A 111 -8.64 -13.53 -7.35
CA ILE A 111 -9.43 -14.10 -8.44
C ILE A 111 -10.26 -12.97 -9.03
N VAL A 112 -10.18 -12.82 -10.34
CA VAL A 112 -10.78 -11.71 -11.06
C VAL A 112 -11.80 -12.23 -12.06
N LYS A 113 -12.96 -11.58 -12.12
CA LYS A 113 -13.99 -11.83 -13.14
C LYS A 113 -14.39 -10.52 -13.78
N ASP A 114 -14.31 -10.46 -15.10
CA ASP A 114 -14.67 -9.26 -15.89
C ASP A 114 -13.93 -7.99 -15.39
N GLY A 115 -12.63 -8.13 -15.02
CA GLY A 115 -11.81 -7.05 -14.48
C GLY A 115 -12.01 -6.74 -13.00
N VAL A 116 -13.00 -7.33 -12.33
CA VAL A 116 -13.36 -7.07 -10.94
C VAL A 116 -12.82 -8.15 -10.02
N ILE A 117 -12.26 -7.77 -8.88
CA ILE A 117 -11.80 -8.68 -7.83
C ILE A 117 -13.00 -9.35 -7.18
N VAL A 118 -13.09 -10.68 -7.32
CA VAL A 118 -14.17 -11.48 -6.75
C VAL A 118 -13.76 -12.28 -5.52
N GLU A 119 -12.47 -12.50 -5.31
CA GLU A 119 -11.93 -13.21 -4.15
C GLU A 119 -10.49 -12.76 -3.91
N GLU A 120 -10.12 -12.66 -2.64
CA GLU A 120 -8.77 -12.50 -2.14
C GLU A 120 -8.37 -13.75 -1.38
N LYS A 121 -7.17 -14.27 -1.61
CA LYS A 121 -6.66 -15.47 -0.94
C LYS A 121 -5.15 -15.56 -0.96
N VAL A 122 -4.60 -16.44 -0.13
CA VAL A 122 -3.18 -16.82 -0.15
C VAL A 122 -3.01 -18.03 -1.06
N GLY A 123 -2.13 -17.92 -2.04
CA GLY A 123 -1.84 -18.95 -3.03
C GLY A 123 -2.93 -19.16 -4.07
N GLY A 124 -2.55 -19.34 -5.32
CA GLY A 124 -3.51 -19.56 -6.40
C GLY A 124 -2.89 -20.01 -7.70
N LEU A 125 -3.76 -20.52 -8.58
CA LEU A 125 -3.47 -20.81 -9.98
C LEU A 125 -4.28 -19.85 -10.86
N ASP A 126 -3.70 -19.44 -12.00
CA ASP A 126 -4.33 -18.51 -12.95
C ASP A 126 -4.94 -17.28 -12.26
N CYS A 127 -4.15 -16.63 -11.41
CA CYS A 127 -4.57 -15.58 -10.51
C CYS A 127 -3.78 -14.27 -10.72
N TRP A 128 -4.10 -13.25 -9.94
CA TRP A 128 -3.45 -11.95 -9.96
C TRP A 128 -2.75 -11.71 -8.62
N GLN A 129 -1.42 -11.82 -8.60
CA GLN A 129 -0.64 -11.57 -7.38
C GLN A 129 -0.74 -10.10 -6.97
N MET A 130 -1.10 -9.85 -5.73
CA MET A 130 -1.14 -8.52 -5.14
C MET A 130 0.28 -7.95 -5.01
N VAL A 131 0.43 -6.64 -5.21
CA VAL A 131 1.73 -5.95 -5.12
C VAL A 131 1.73 -4.76 -4.16
N GLY A 132 0.76 -4.68 -3.25
CA GLY A 132 0.75 -3.69 -2.16
C GLY A 132 0.45 -2.25 -2.59
N ILE A 133 -0.10 -2.01 -3.78
CA ILE A 133 -0.52 -0.68 -4.23
C ILE A 133 -1.99 -0.70 -4.65
N SER A 134 -2.77 0.22 -4.10
CA SER A 134 -4.17 0.42 -4.49
C SER A 134 -4.51 1.88 -4.68
N TYR A 135 -5.56 2.16 -5.45
CA TYR A 135 -6.16 3.47 -5.60
C TYR A 135 -7.64 3.43 -5.21
N TRP A 136 -8.08 4.46 -4.51
CA TRP A 136 -9.46 4.60 -4.04
C TRP A 136 -10.05 5.89 -4.57
N ASN A 137 -11.13 5.78 -5.35
CA ASN A 137 -11.85 6.94 -5.82
C ASN A 137 -12.56 7.68 -4.66
N GLU A 138 -13.16 8.82 -4.94
CA GLU A 138 -13.76 9.68 -3.93
C GLU A 138 -14.85 8.96 -3.13
N GLU A 139 -15.78 8.30 -3.82
CA GLU A 139 -16.91 7.62 -3.19
C GLU A 139 -16.47 6.45 -2.31
N ASP A 140 -15.60 5.59 -2.85
CA ASP A 140 -15.11 4.42 -2.13
C ASP A 140 -14.18 4.79 -0.98
N GLY A 141 -13.35 5.83 -1.14
CA GLY A 141 -12.51 6.35 -0.06
C GLY A 141 -13.32 6.87 1.12
N HIS A 142 -14.45 7.54 0.87
CA HIS A 142 -15.37 7.95 1.93
C HIS A 142 -16.02 6.75 2.65
N LYS A 143 -16.46 5.74 1.90
CA LYS A 143 -17.00 4.50 2.50
C LYS A 143 -15.95 3.78 3.34
N LEU A 144 -14.71 3.71 2.85
CA LEU A 144 -13.60 3.07 3.56
C LEU A 144 -13.35 3.67 4.93
N SER A 145 -13.51 4.98 5.09
CA SER A 145 -13.34 5.65 6.38
C SER A 145 -14.23 5.03 7.48
N ASP A 146 -15.49 4.75 7.15
CA ASP A 146 -16.44 4.16 8.07
C ASP A 146 -16.29 2.65 8.21
N ASP A 147 -16.08 1.95 7.09
CA ASP A 147 -15.95 0.50 7.06
C ASP A 147 -14.67 0.01 7.76
N ILE A 148 -13.55 0.73 7.64
CA ILE A 148 -12.31 0.45 8.37
C ILE A 148 -12.56 0.59 9.88
N LYS A 149 -13.19 1.69 10.31
CA LYS A 149 -13.54 1.90 11.73
C LYS A 149 -14.43 0.79 12.24
N MET A 150 -15.52 0.50 11.53
CA MET A 150 -16.46 -0.53 11.91
C MET A 150 -15.78 -1.90 12.03
N THR A 151 -14.93 -2.27 11.06
CA THR A 151 -14.22 -3.54 11.07
C THR A 151 -13.19 -3.61 12.20
N TYR A 152 -12.44 -2.52 12.43
CA TYR A 152 -11.44 -2.43 13.50
C TYR A 152 -12.03 -2.60 14.90
N GLU A 153 -13.23 -2.04 15.14
CA GLU A 153 -13.94 -2.10 16.43
C GLU A 153 -14.64 -3.44 16.70
N GLN A 154 -14.73 -4.34 15.70
CA GLN A 154 -15.29 -5.68 15.90
C GLN A 154 -14.33 -6.59 16.70
N PRO A 155 -14.84 -7.63 17.38
CA PRO A 155 -13.98 -8.68 17.95
C PRO A 155 -13.06 -9.28 16.88
N GLY A 156 -11.75 -9.34 17.14
CA GLY A 156 -10.74 -9.78 16.17
C GLY A 156 -10.47 -8.76 15.05
N GLY A 157 -10.95 -7.52 15.17
CA GLY A 157 -10.76 -6.51 14.14
C GLY A 157 -9.33 -5.99 14.05
N LYS A 158 -8.63 -5.93 15.18
CA LYS A 158 -7.24 -5.44 15.26
C LYS A 158 -6.22 -6.35 14.59
N GLU A 159 -6.51 -7.64 14.49
CA GLU A 159 -5.65 -8.67 13.90
C GLU A 159 -5.77 -8.76 12.37
N ARG A 160 -6.70 -7.99 11.78
CA ARG A 160 -7.01 -8.06 10.35
C ARG A 160 -6.05 -7.19 9.52
N TYR A 161 -5.90 -7.60 8.26
CA TYR A 161 -5.29 -6.76 7.24
C TYR A 161 -6.30 -5.76 6.71
N TRP A 162 -5.87 -4.54 6.42
CA TRP A 162 -6.78 -3.46 6.02
C TRP A 162 -7.45 -3.71 4.66
N GLU A 163 -6.75 -4.33 3.73
CA GLU A 163 -7.27 -4.67 2.40
C GLU A 163 -8.44 -5.66 2.46
N GLN A 164 -8.51 -6.46 3.52
CA GLN A 164 -9.64 -7.35 3.76
C GLN A 164 -10.94 -6.59 4.05
N VAL A 165 -10.87 -5.33 4.46
CA VAL A 165 -12.07 -4.52 4.68
C VAL A 165 -12.88 -4.41 3.39
N PRO A 166 -12.37 -3.83 2.30
CA PRO A 166 -13.11 -3.71 1.05
C PRO A 166 -13.22 -5.00 0.27
N LEU A 167 -12.30 -5.96 0.43
CA LEU A 167 -12.27 -7.16 -0.41
C LEU A 167 -12.98 -8.36 0.21
N VAL A 168 -13.16 -8.39 1.53
CA VAL A 168 -13.76 -9.51 2.26
C VAL A 168 -14.94 -9.08 3.12
N PHE A 169 -14.72 -8.23 4.13
CA PHE A 169 -15.70 -7.95 5.18
C PHE A 169 -16.83 -7.04 4.70
N CYS A 170 -16.50 -5.98 3.95
CA CYS A 170 -17.44 -5.01 3.41
C CYS A 170 -17.54 -5.09 1.88
N LYS A 171 -17.16 -6.21 1.28
CA LYS A 171 -17.08 -6.41 -0.18
C LYS A 171 -18.30 -5.93 -0.96
N LYS A 172 -19.50 -6.03 -0.39
CA LYS A 172 -20.74 -5.62 -1.05
C LYS A 172 -20.85 -4.11 -1.29
N HIS A 173 -20.00 -3.32 -0.58
CA HIS A 173 -19.98 -1.87 -0.71
C HIS A 173 -19.10 -1.40 -1.88
N TYR A 174 -18.26 -2.28 -2.44
CA TYR A 174 -17.21 -1.92 -3.37
C TYR A 174 -17.27 -2.73 -4.67
N LYS A 175 -16.86 -2.07 -5.75
CA LYS A 175 -16.47 -2.70 -6.99
C LYS A 175 -15.03 -2.34 -7.26
N VAL A 176 -14.11 -3.20 -6.83
CA VAL A 176 -12.67 -2.97 -6.97
C VAL A 176 -12.15 -3.72 -8.20
N GLU A 177 -11.45 -3.03 -9.08
CA GLU A 177 -10.91 -3.60 -10.30
C GLU A 177 -9.42 -3.96 -10.11
N VAL A 178 -8.91 -4.85 -10.98
CA VAL A 178 -7.47 -5.09 -11.09
C VAL A 178 -6.91 -4.17 -12.16
N ARG A 179 -5.79 -3.53 -11.83
CA ARG A 179 -4.94 -2.82 -12.78
C ARG A 179 -3.62 -3.58 -12.92
N GLU A 180 -3.38 -4.07 -14.12
CA GLU A 180 -2.21 -4.91 -14.42
C GLU A 180 -0.89 -4.10 -14.34
N CYS A 181 0.10 -4.69 -13.71
CA CYS A 181 1.50 -4.29 -13.81
C CYS A 181 2.39 -5.51 -14.09
N GLN A 182 3.64 -5.27 -14.48
CA GLN A 182 4.59 -6.32 -14.82
C GLN A 182 5.51 -6.65 -13.63
N GLU A 183 6.10 -7.84 -13.61
CA GLU A 183 6.98 -8.32 -12.52
C GLU A 183 8.12 -7.35 -12.16
N ASN A 184 8.63 -6.61 -13.15
CA ASN A 184 9.74 -5.69 -12.93
C ASN A 184 9.30 -4.24 -12.66
N ASP A 185 8.01 -3.96 -12.65
CA ASP A 185 7.50 -2.61 -12.37
C ASP A 185 7.60 -2.25 -10.89
N ILE A 186 7.47 -3.27 -10.01
CA ILE A 186 7.51 -3.15 -8.56
C ILE A 186 8.36 -4.29 -7.99
N ILE A 187 9.18 -3.96 -7.02
CA ILE A 187 10.01 -4.91 -6.26
C ILE A 187 9.66 -4.72 -4.78
N GLU A 188 9.26 -5.78 -4.13
CA GLU A 188 9.09 -5.83 -2.67
C GLU A 188 10.42 -6.16 -2.00
N ILE A 189 10.73 -5.53 -0.88
CA ILE A 189 11.99 -5.66 -0.16
C ILE A 189 11.70 -6.04 1.29
N ASP A 190 11.71 -7.33 1.56
CA ASP A 190 11.44 -7.90 2.88
C ASP A 190 12.68 -8.03 3.75
N THR A 191 13.85 -8.07 3.12
CA THR A 191 15.09 -8.37 3.84
C THR A 191 16.21 -7.39 3.51
N PHE A 192 17.10 -7.18 4.49
CA PHE A 192 18.32 -6.40 4.28
C PHE A 192 19.21 -6.97 3.17
N ARG A 193 19.15 -8.29 2.94
CA ARG A 193 19.87 -8.93 1.84
C ARG A 193 19.34 -8.52 0.46
N GLU A 194 18.03 -8.40 0.32
CA GLU A 194 17.38 -7.91 -0.90
C GLU A 194 17.71 -6.44 -1.15
N LEU A 195 17.66 -5.62 -0.08
CA LEU A 195 18.06 -4.22 -0.17
C LEU A 195 19.51 -4.08 -0.66
N LYS A 196 20.45 -4.85 -0.13
CA LYS A 196 21.85 -4.87 -0.60
C LYS A 196 22.01 -5.32 -2.05
N ALA A 197 21.15 -6.22 -2.52
CA ALA A 197 21.19 -6.66 -3.91
C ALA A 197 20.80 -5.54 -4.88
N ILE A 198 19.94 -4.63 -4.44
CA ILE A 198 19.42 -3.51 -5.25
C ILE A 198 20.34 -2.28 -5.10
N ASP A 199 20.77 -1.96 -3.90
CA ASP A 199 21.59 -0.80 -3.60
C ASP A 199 22.88 -1.22 -2.88
N LYS A 200 23.99 -1.21 -3.62
CA LYS A 200 25.31 -1.62 -3.10
C LYS A 200 25.93 -0.62 -2.13
N THR A 201 25.36 0.54 -1.93
CA THR A 201 25.81 1.49 -0.89
C THR A 201 25.64 0.93 0.51
N TYR A 202 24.79 -0.10 0.65
CA TYR A 202 24.59 -0.86 1.89
C TYR A 202 25.57 -2.04 2.11
N ASP A 203 26.47 -2.29 1.16
CA ASP A 203 27.53 -3.30 1.29
C ASP A 203 28.71 -2.79 2.15
N VAL A 204 28.42 -2.46 3.43
CA VAL A 204 29.42 -1.98 4.40
C VAL A 204 29.76 -3.08 5.40
#